data_bb06addfaee14c443370c40f09071a8c
#
_entry.id   bb06addfaee14c443370c40f09071a8c
#
_cell.length_a   1.000
_cell.length_b   1.000
_cell.length_c   1.000
_cell.angle_alpha   90.00
_cell.angle_beta   90.00
_cell.angle_gamma   90.00
#
_symmetry.space_group_name_H-M   'P 1'
#
loop_
_entity.id
_entity.type
_entity.pdbx_description
1 polymer ?
#
loop_
_entity_poly.entity_id
_entity_poly.type
_entity_poly.pdbx_seq_one_letter_code
_entity_poly.pdbx_strand_id
1 'polypeptide(L)'
;QGAAAMGLYQAAWAIGGLYGGFILQAMGTDFYPRLAGIAGNDREVNRLVNEQIRVSILLAGPGVVATLAFASPVMHLFYTAEFTAGTDLLRWICLGMMLRIISWPMGFIIIAKSAQALFFWTEVAAATVHVGLAWLLVGPFGVAGAGAAFLGLYVWHTGLVCIVVGRLSGFRCSGDNLRLCAIFLAASSAVLAAGWTLPEWG
;
A
#
# COMPACT_ATOMS: atom_id res chain seq x y z
N GLN A 1 0.47 15.74 -19.44
CA GLN A 1 1.18 16.48 -18.39
C GLN A 1 2.68 16.29 -18.64
N GLY A 2 3.48 17.38 -18.64
CA GLY A 2 4.87 17.36 -19.11
C GLY A 2 5.87 16.73 -18.14
N ALA A 3 7.18 16.88 -18.43
CA ALA A 3 8.29 16.33 -17.65
C ALA A 3 8.27 16.72 -16.14
N ALA A 4 7.77 17.93 -15.83
CA ALA A 4 7.62 18.38 -14.43
C ALA A 4 6.66 17.50 -13.63
N ALA A 5 5.52 17.12 -14.19
CA ALA A 5 4.56 16.23 -13.54
C ALA A 5 5.14 14.83 -13.28
N MET A 6 5.98 14.33 -14.21
CA MET A 6 6.68 13.07 -14.03
C MET A 6 7.71 13.17 -12.89
N GLY A 7 8.43 14.29 -12.79
CA GLY A 7 9.37 14.54 -11.69
C GLY A 7 8.68 14.56 -10.32
N LEU A 8 7.53 15.24 -10.20
CA LEU A 8 6.72 15.25 -8.99
C LEU A 8 6.25 13.84 -8.59
N TYR A 9 5.79 13.05 -9.57
CA TYR A 9 5.36 11.67 -9.32
C TYR A 9 6.53 10.81 -8.82
N GLN A 10 7.70 10.89 -9.47
CA GLN A 10 8.87 10.12 -9.06
C GLN A 10 9.36 10.50 -7.67
N ALA A 11 9.36 11.79 -7.32
CA ALA A 11 9.74 12.27 -6.00
C ALA A 11 8.82 11.73 -4.90
N ALA A 12 7.52 11.88 -5.08
CA ALA A 12 6.52 11.36 -4.12
C ALA A 12 6.56 9.84 -4.02
N TRP A 13 6.76 9.14 -5.14
CA TRP A 13 6.91 7.69 -5.17
C TRP A 13 8.17 7.20 -4.46
N ALA A 14 9.31 7.89 -4.64
CA ALA A 14 10.56 7.52 -3.98
C ALA A 14 10.44 7.58 -2.45
N ILE A 15 9.78 8.63 -1.92
CA ILE A 15 9.57 8.77 -0.48
C ILE A 15 8.51 7.79 0.02
N GLY A 16 7.32 7.80 -0.57
CA GLY A 16 6.20 6.95 -0.15
C GLY A 16 6.47 5.45 -0.33
N GLY A 17 7.31 5.09 -1.31
CA GLY A 17 7.69 3.71 -1.61
C GLY A 17 8.77 3.10 -0.71
N LEU A 18 9.51 3.90 0.06
CA LEU A 18 10.62 3.43 0.91
C LEU A 18 10.20 2.29 1.83
N TYR A 19 9.10 2.47 2.56
CA TYR A 19 8.61 1.46 3.51
C TYR A 19 8.16 0.18 2.81
N GLY A 20 7.47 0.33 1.67
CA GLY A 20 7.04 -0.81 0.86
C GLY A 20 8.23 -1.61 0.33
N GLY A 21 9.24 -0.94 -0.22
CA GLY A 21 10.43 -1.58 -0.77
C GLY A 21 11.20 -2.39 0.28
N PHE A 22 11.44 -1.82 1.46
CA PHE A 22 12.14 -2.50 2.56
C PHE A 22 11.39 -3.74 3.04
N ILE A 23 10.07 -3.62 3.27
CA ILE A 23 9.25 -4.74 3.75
C ILE A 23 9.19 -5.84 2.70
N LEU A 24 9.03 -5.48 1.42
CA LEU A 24 8.97 -6.47 0.34
C LEU A 24 10.25 -7.26 0.18
N GLN A 25 11.40 -6.60 0.29
CA GLN A 25 12.68 -7.28 0.22
C GLN A 25 12.81 -8.29 1.36
N ALA A 26 12.46 -7.89 2.58
CA ALA A 26 12.45 -8.80 3.74
C ALA A 26 11.46 -9.98 3.53
N MET A 27 10.30 -9.72 2.94
CA MET A 27 9.30 -10.76 2.64
C MET A 27 9.78 -11.73 1.57
N GLY A 28 10.45 -11.26 0.52
CA GLY A 28 10.98 -12.13 -0.54
C GLY A 28 12.08 -13.06 -0.05
N THR A 29 12.93 -12.59 0.87
CA THR A 29 14.10 -13.33 1.34
C THR A 29 13.81 -14.32 2.46
N ASP A 30 12.95 -14.00 3.41
CA ASP A 30 12.66 -14.84 4.58
C ASP A 30 11.23 -15.41 4.58
N PHE A 31 10.24 -14.55 4.44
CA PHE A 31 8.84 -14.95 4.61
C PHE A 31 8.36 -15.93 3.54
N TYR A 32 8.63 -15.65 2.25
CA TYR A 32 8.14 -16.49 1.15
C TYR A 32 8.69 -17.93 1.18
N PRO A 33 9.99 -18.18 1.38
CA PRO A 33 10.51 -19.56 1.49
C PRO A 33 9.87 -20.34 2.65
N ARG A 34 9.67 -19.69 3.80
CA ARG A 34 8.98 -20.31 4.95
C ARG A 34 7.53 -20.64 4.64
N LEU A 35 6.81 -19.72 3.98
CA LEU A 35 5.43 -19.91 3.59
C LEU A 35 5.28 -21.06 2.58
N ALA A 36 6.17 -21.12 1.58
CA ALA A 36 6.20 -22.19 0.58
C ALA A 36 6.44 -23.57 1.21
N GLY A 37 7.31 -23.63 2.22
CA GLY A 37 7.59 -24.89 2.96
C GLY A 37 6.39 -25.46 3.72
N ILE A 38 5.41 -24.63 4.08
CA ILE A 38 4.20 -25.04 4.81
C ILE A 38 2.91 -24.94 4.00
N ALA A 39 3.02 -24.72 2.67
CA ALA A 39 1.88 -24.45 1.79
C ALA A 39 0.78 -25.52 1.81
N GLY A 40 1.09 -26.77 2.19
CA GLY A 40 0.12 -27.85 2.36
C GLY A 40 -0.73 -27.76 3.64
N ASN A 41 -0.36 -26.92 4.61
CA ASN A 41 -1.05 -26.81 5.90
C ASN A 41 -1.71 -25.43 6.04
N ASP A 42 -2.99 -25.33 5.70
CA ASP A 42 -3.74 -24.07 5.72
C ASP A 42 -3.76 -23.37 7.08
N ARG A 43 -3.72 -24.13 8.17
CA ARG A 43 -3.69 -23.56 9.54
C ARG A 43 -2.37 -22.82 9.81
N GLU A 44 -1.25 -23.45 9.44
CA GLU A 44 0.06 -22.84 9.59
C GLU A 44 0.28 -21.67 8.62
N VAL A 45 -0.20 -21.79 7.38
CA VAL A 45 -0.23 -20.69 6.40
C VAL A 45 -0.98 -19.50 6.99
N ASN A 46 -2.19 -19.71 7.54
CA ASN A 46 -3.00 -18.65 8.13
C ASN A 46 -2.28 -17.97 9.30
N ARG A 47 -1.63 -18.76 10.19
CA ARG A 47 -0.87 -18.23 11.30
C ARG A 47 0.31 -17.39 10.83
N LEU A 48 1.15 -17.92 9.95
CA LEU A 48 2.36 -17.25 9.47
C LEU A 48 2.05 -15.95 8.72
N VAL A 49 0.99 -15.95 7.89
CA VAL A 49 0.58 -14.74 7.16
C VAL A 49 0.04 -13.68 8.11
N ASN A 50 -0.73 -14.05 9.15
CA ASN A 50 -1.19 -13.10 10.15
C ASN A 50 -0.03 -12.51 10.97
N GLU A 51 0.99 -13.31 11.31
CA GLU A 51 2.22 -12.84 11.95
C GLU A 51 2.94 -11.83 11.05
N GLN A 52 3.08 -12.13 9.75
CA GLN A 52 3.72 -11.23 8.80
C GLN A 52 2.96 -9.91 8.64
N ILE A 53 1.63 -9.95 8.50
CA ILE A 53 0.79 -8.76 8.45
C ILE A 53 1.03 -7.88 9.67
N ARG A 54 1.04 -8.48 10.87
CA ARG A 54 1.28 -7.76 12.13
C ARG A 54 2.64 -7.07 12.14
N VAL A 55 3.70 -7.80 11.79
CA VAL A 55 5.06 -7.25 11.72
C VAL A 55 5.12 -6.11 10.70
N SER A 56 4.55 -6.30 9.53
CA SER A 56 4.55 -5.30 8.46
C SER A 56 3.85 -4.01 8.89
N ILE A 57 2.69 -4.09 9.54
CA ILE A 57 1.96 -2.93 10.05
C ILE A 57 2.75 -2.20 11.14
N LEU A 58 3.32 -2.94 12.09
CA LEU A 58 4.06 -2.34 13.22
C LEU A 58 5.37 -1.67 12.77
N LEU A 59 6.01 -2.19 11.72
CA LEU A 59 7.23 -1.58 11.17
C LEU A 59 6.92 -0.36 10.30
N ALA A 60 5.95 -0.49 9.37
CA ALA A 60 5.68 0.56 8.40
C ALA A 60 4.67 1.59 8.89
N GLY A 61 3.69 1.18 9.69
CA GLY A 61 2.59 2.04 10.12
C GLY A 61 3.04 3.37 10.74
N PRO A 62 3.91 3.34 11.77
CA PRO A 62 4.42 4.59 12.35
C PRO A 62 5.15 5.47 11.35
N GLY A 63 5.98 4.87 10.47
CA GLY A 63 6.71 5.59 9.45
C GLY A 63 5.80 6.21 8.40
N VAL A 64 4.78 5.48 7.94
CA VAL A 64 3.77 5.99 6.99
C VAL A 64 2.98 7.15 7.61
N VAL A 65 2.51 7.01 8.86
CA VAL A 65 1.79 8.08 9.57
C VAL A 65 2.68 9.31 9.76
N ALA A 66 3.94 9.13 10.14
CA ALA A 66 4.90 10.22 10.28
C ALA A 66 5.16 10.92 8.94
N THR A 67 5.41 10.16 7.86
CA THR A 67 5.60 10.75 6.52
C THR A 67 4.36 11.52 6.07
N LEU A 68 3.18 11.04 6.41
CA LEU A 68 1.91 11.69 6.08
C LEU A 68 1.73 13.00 6.87
N ALA A 69 2.08 12.98 8.18
CA ALA A 69 2.03 14.16 9.05
C ALA A 69 3.03 15.24 8.62
N PHE A 70 4.21 14.83 8.18
CA PHE A 70 5.28 15.72 7.77
C PHE A 70 5.47 15.77 6.24
N ALA A 71 4.41 15.53 5.46
CA ALA A 71 4.52 15.41 4.01
C ALA A 71 5.10 16.68 3.36
N SER A 72 4.66 17.87 3.76
CA SER A 72 5.20 19.13 3.25
C SER A 72 6.64 19.38 3.68
N PRO A 73 7.01 19.34 4.98
CA PRO A 73 8.41 19.43 5.41
C PRO A 73 9.32 18.39 4.74
N VAL A 74 8.86 17.17 4.57
CA VAL A 74 9.62 16.09 3.91
C VAL A 74 9.87 16.43 2.44
N MET A 75 8.86 16.92 1.71
CA MET A 75 9.04 17.36 0.33
C MET A 75 10.01 18.53 0.23
N HIS A 76 9.94 19.49 1.15
CA HIS A 76 10.89 20.62 1.20
C HIS A 76 12.31 20.22 1.56
N LEU A 77 12.49 19.20 2.41
CA LEU A 77 13.81 18.74 2.85
C LEU A 77 14.57 18.02 1.72
N PHE A 78 13.88 17.20 0.95
CA PHE A 78 14.50 16.37 -0.08
C PHE A 78 14.45 16.97 -1.49
N TYR A 79 13.58 17.98 -1.71
CA TYR A 79 13.37 18.60 -3.01
C TYR A 79 13.24 20.12 -2.89
N THR A 80 13.31 20.81 -4.02
CA THR A 80 13.12 22.28 -4.08
C THR A 80 11.66 22.68 -3.89
N ALA A 81 11.41 23.96 -3.61
CA ALA A 81 10.06 24.51 -3.40
C ALA A 81 9.06 24.23 -4.53
N GLU A 82 9.55 24.00 -5.76
CA GLU A 82 8.69 23.62 -6.90
C GLU A 82 8.01 22.27 -6.73
N PHE A 83 8.57 21.41 -5.89
CA PHE A 83 8.02 20.06 -5.62
C PHE A 83 6.94 20.02 -4.54
N THR A 84 6.64 21.14 -3.87
CA THR A 84 5.55 21.20 -2.89
C THR A 84 4.18 20.88 -3.48
N ALA A 85 3.97 21.16 -4.76
CA ALA A 85 2.78 20.72 -5.49
C ALA A 85 2.60 19.18 -5.51
N GLY A 86 3.64 18.41 -5.16
CA GLY A 86 3.58 16.96 -4.99
C GLY A 86 3.18 16.47 -3.61
N THR A 87 2.94 17.37 -2.64
CA THR A 87 2.59 16.99 -1.26
C THR A 87 1.30 16.16 -1.20
N ASP A 88 0.25 16.58 -1.90
CA ASP A 88 -1.01 15.83 -1.93
C ASP A 88 -0.83 14.47 -2.63
N LEU A 89 -0.03 14.40 -3.67
CA LEU A 89 0.34 13.14 -4.32
C LEU A 89 1.02 12.20 -3.33
N LEU A 90 2.00 12.70 -2.54
CA LEU A 90 2.68 11.91 -1.50
C LEU A 90 1.69 11.41 -0.45
N ARG A 91 0.76 12.26 -0.01
CA ARG A 91 -0.28 11.88 0.95
C ARG A 91 -1.13 10.71 0.45
N TRP A 92 -1.61 10.76 -0.80
CA TRP A 92 -2.38 9.68 -1.42
C TRP A 92 -1.56 8.40 -1.57
N ILE A 93 -0.30 8.52 -1.98
CA ILE A 93 0.62 7.37 -2.10
C ILE A 93 0.85 6.72 -0.72
N CYS A 94 1.04 7.48 0.35
CA CYS A 94 1.22 6.96 1.71
C CYS A 94 0.02 6.12 2.17
N LEU A 95 -1.21 6.60 1.93
CA LEU A 95 -2.43 5.83 2.25
C LEU A 95 -2.52 4.54 1.44
N GLY A 96 -2.27 4.61 0.13
CA GLY A 96 -2.25 3.43 -0.74
C GLY A 96 -1.15 2.44 -0.33
N MET A 97 0.01 2.94 0.09
CA MET A 97 1.12 2.11 0.55
C MET A 97 0.78 1.36 1.83
N MET A 98 0.03 1.98 2.75
CA MET A 98 -0.44 1.30 3.96
C MET A 98 -1.30 0.08 3.62
N LEU A 99 -2.26 0.22 2.71
CA LEU A 99 -3.08 -0.91 2.23
C LEU A 99 -2.26 -1.95 1.47
N ARG A 100 -1.30 -1.52 0.67
CA ARG A 100 -0.37 -2.41 -0.04
C ARG A 100 0.39 -3.30 0.92
N ILE A 101 0.97 -2.73 1.97
CA ILE A 101 1.74 -3.46 2.99
C ILE A 101 0.88 -4.50 3.71
N ILE A 102 -0.41 -4.21 3.92
CA ILE A 102 -1.36 -5.15 4.53
C ILE A 102 -1.74 -6.27 3.56
N SER A 103 -1.98 -5.95 2.28
CA SER A 103 -2.48 -6.91 1.30
C SER A 103 -1.41 -7.86 0.74
N TRP A 104 -0.15 -7.45 0.69
CA TRP A 104 0.90 -8.24 0.06
C TRP A 104 1.20 -9.57 0.73
N PRO A 105 1.31 -9.68 2.09
CA PRO A 105 1.49 -10.98 2.72
C PRO A 105 0.41 -12.00 2.33
N MET A 106 -0.82 -11.54 2.13
CA MET A 106 -1.91 -12.39 1.67
C MET A 106 -1.71 -12.86 0.23
N GLY A 107 -1.24 -11.99 -0.66
CA GLY A 107 -0.95 -12.33 -2.06
C GLY A 107 0.06 -13.46 -2.21
N PHE A 108 1.03 -13.55 -1.30
CA PHE A 108 2.01 -14.64 -1.30
C PHE A 108 1.39 -16.02 -1.05
N ILE A 109 0.19 -16.13 -0.45
CA ILE A 109 -0.54 -17.40 -0.34
C ILE A 109 -0.82 -17.98 -1.73
N ILE A 110 -1.22 -17.15 -2.70
CA ILE A 110 -1.56 -17.57 -4.06
C ILE A 110 -0.32 -18.21 -4.72
N ILE A 111 0.85 -17.58 -4.55
CA ILE A 111 2.12 -18.07 -5.12
C ILE A 111 2.57 -19.34 -4.41
N ALA A 112 2.54 -19.37 -3.07
CA ALA A 112 2.94 -20.54 -2.28
C ALA A 112 2.06 -21.77 -2.55
N LYS A 113 0.78 -21.57 -2.86
CA LYS A 113 -0.16 -22.62 -3.29
C LYS A 113 0.02 -23.04 -4.77
N SER A 114 1.03 -22.49 -5.45
CA SER A 114 1.28 -22.76 -6.88
C SER A 114 0.09 -22.43 -7.80
N ALA A 115 -0.80 -21.51 -7.39
CA ALA A 115 -1.96 -21.10 -8.16
C ALA A 115 -1.59 -20.00 -9.19
N GLN A 116 -0.64 -20.29 -10.08
CA GLN A 116 -0.01 -19.34 -11.01
C GLN A 116 -1.02 -18.63 -11.92
N ALA A 117 -1.99 -19.37 -12.47
CA ALA A 117 -3.02 -18.77 -13.32
C ALA A 117 -3.89 -17.78 -12.54
N LEU A 118 -4.23 -18.08 -11.28
CA LEU A 118 -4.98 -17.21 -10.41
C LEU A 118 -4.17 -15.96 -10.08
N PHE A 119 -2.89 -16.10 -9.76
CA PHE A 119 -1.99 -14.96 -9.55
C PHE A 119 -1.92 -14.07 -10.79
N PHE A 120 -1.69 -14.64 -11.96
CA PHE A 120 -1.63 -13.89 -13.22
C PHE A 120 -2.91 -13.07 -13.45
N TRP A 121 -4.08 -13.67 -13.31
CA TRP A 121 -5.34 -12.96 -13.53
C TRP A 121 -5.65 -11.92 -12.45
N THR A 122 -5.24 -12.12 -11.21
CA THR A 122 -5.35 -11.08 -10.17
C THR A 122 -4.48 -9.87 -10.48
N GLU A 123 -3.26 -10.07 -10.99
CA GLU A 123 -2.37 -8.97 -11.39
C GLU A 123 -2.86 -8.25 -12.65
N VAL A 124 -3.38 -8.97 -13.64
CA VAL A 124 -4.01 -8.36 -14.83
C VAL A 124 -5.21 -7.49 -14.44
N ALA A 125 -6.06 -8.00 -13.54
CA ALA A 125 -7.20 -7.24 -13.03
C ALA A 125 -6.74 -6.01 -12.26
N ALA A 126 -5.72 -6.13 -11.41
CA ALA A 126 -5.15 -5.00 -10.66
C ALA A 126 -4.57 -3.94 -11.60
N ALA A 127 -3.81 -4.34 -12.62
CA ALA A 127 -3.28 -3.42 -13.62
C ALA A 127 -4.39 -2.70 -14.39
N THR A 128 -5.44 -3.43 -14.79
CA THR A 128 -6.60 -2.86 -15.50
C THR A 128 -7.33 -1.83 -14.64
N VAL A 129 -7.59 -2.16 -13.38
CA VAL A 129 -8.22 -1.23 -12.42
C VAL A 129 -7.35 0.01 -12.20
N HIS A 130 -6.03 -0.18 -12.03
CA HIS A 130 -5.12 0.93 -11.82
C HIS A 130 -5.09 1.89 -13.02
N VAL A 131 -4.95 1.35 -14.24
CA VAL A 131 -4.95 2.15 -15.47
C VAL A 131 -6.30 2.86 -15.64
N GLY A 132 -7.40 2.17 -15.40
CA GLY A 132 -8.75 2.76 -15.48
C GLY A 132 -8.94 3.91 -14.50
N LEU A 133 -8.54 3.70 -13.21
CA LEU A 133 -8.61 4.75 -12.19
C LEU A 133 -7.67 5.92 -12.51
N ALA A 134 -6.45 5.65 -12.99
CA ALA A 134 -5.53 6.71 -13.39
C ALA A 134 -6.08 7.52 -14.54
N TRP A 135 -6.65 6.87 -15.55
CA TRP A 135 -7.31 7.56 -16.68
C TRP A 135 -8.46 8.46 -16.24
N LEU A 136 -9.29 7.99 -15.30
CA LEU A 136 -10.43 8.74 -14.78
C LEU A 136 -10.01 9.91 -13.87
N LEU A 137 -8.98 9.75 -13.06
CA LEU A 137 -8.64 10.68 -11.98
C LEU A 137 -7.56 11.70 -12.36
N VAL A 138 -6.63 11.34 -13.27
CA VAL A 138 -5.56 12.27 -13.68
C VAL A 138 -6.09 13.44 -14.50
N GLY A 139 -7.17 13.27 -15.26
CA GLY A 139 -7.81 14.36 -16.00
C GLY A 139 -8.24 15.51 -15.09
N PRO A 140 -9.17 15.27 -14.15
CA PRO A 140 -9.71 16.31 -13.27
C PRO A 140 -8.79 16.74 -12.12
N PHE A 141 -7.93 15.84 -11.60
CA PHE A 141 -7.12 16.09 -10.38
C PHE A 141 -5.62 16.21 -10.66
N GLY A 142 -5.20 16.19 -11.92
CA GLY A 142 -3.79 16.30 -12.28
C GLY A 142 -2.95 15.17 -11.69
N VAL A 143 -1.74 15.49 -11.23
CA VAL A 143 -0.78 14.51 -10.69
C VAL A 143 -1.29 13.86 -9.40
N ALA A 144 -2.02 14.61 -8.56
CA ALA A 144 -2.64 14.07 -7.34
C ALA A 144 -3.65 12.95 -7.66
N GLY A 145 -4.31 13.01 -8.82
CA GLY A 145 -5.19 11.94 -9.32
C GLY A 145 -4.48 10.59 -9.50
N ALA A 146 -3.18 10.59 -9.83
CA ALA A 146 -2.42 9.35 -9.91
C ALA A 146 -2.22 8.70 -8.53
N GLY A 147 -2.02 9.50 -7.48
CA GLY A 147 -1.97 9.02 -6.09
C GLY A 147 -3.31 8.48 -5.61
N ALA A 148 -4.40 9.19 -5.92
CA ALA A 148 -5.75 8.74 -5.61
C ALA A 148 -6.09 7.43 -6.35
N ALA A 149 -5.66 7.27 -7.60
CA ALA A 149 -5.79 6.03 -8.37
C ALA A 149 -5.02 4.87 -7.70
N PHE A 150 -3.83 5.14 -7.19
CA PHE A 150 -3.04 4.15 -6.44
C PHE A 150 -3.74 3.72 -5.14
N LEU A 151 -4.29 4.64 -4.37
CA LEU A 151 -5.11 4.30 -3.20
C LEU A 151 -6.33 3.48 -3.60
N GLY A 152 -7.09 3.92 -4.61
CA GLY A 152 -8.28 3.22 -5.12
C GLY A 152 -7.95 1.80 -5.57
N LEU A 153 -6.83 1.60 -6.26
CA LEU A 153 -6.31 0.28 -6.59
C LEU A 153 -6.18 -0.59 -5.34
N TYR A 154 -5.49 -0.10 -4.29
CA TYR A 154 -5.23 -0.93 -3.11
C TYR A 154 -6.44 -1.14 -2.21
N VAL A 155 -7.42 -0.25 -2.20
CA VAL A 155 -8.74 -0.50 -1.60
C VAL A 155 -9.41 -1.70 -2.29
N TRP A 156 -9.49 -1.66 -3.62
CA TRP A 156 -10.08 -2.73 -4.42
C TRP A 156 -9.26 -4.04 -4.34
N HIS A 157 -7.94 -3.96 -4.50
CA HIS A 157 -7.03 -5.10 -4.49
C HIS A 157 -7.04 -5.84 -3.15
N THR A 158 -7.05 -5.12 -2.03
CA THR A 158 -7.15 -5.73 -0.70
C THR A 158 -8.43 -6.57 -0.57
N GLY A 159 -9.56 -6.04 -1.01
CA GLY A 159 -10.83 -6.77 -1.04
C GLY A 159 -10.76 -8.01 -1.93
N LEU A 160 -10.23 -7.87 -3.16
CA LEU A 160 -10.07 -8.99 -4.07
C LEU A 160 -9.20 -10.10 -3.47
N VAL A 161 -8.00 -9.74 -2.98
CA VAL A 161 -7.07 -10.72 -2.41
C VAL A 161 -7.67 -11.40 -1.19
N CYS A 162 -8.35 -10.68 -0.29
CA CYS A 162 -9.07 -11.29 0.84
C CYS A 162 -10.07 -12.36 0.38
N ILE A 163 -10.85 -12.08 -0.66
CA ILE A 163 -11.83 -13.05 -1.21
C ILE A 163 -11.12 -14.26 -1.81
N VAL A 164 -10.08 -14.01 -2.61
CA VAL A 164 -9.32 -15.06 -3.32
C VAL A 164 -8.65 -16.00 -2.33
N VAL A 165 -7.88 -15.47 -1.37
CA VAL A 165 -7.14 -16.30 -0.41
C VAL A 165 -8.08 -16.95 0.61
N GLY A 166 -9.22 -16.30 0.94
CA GLY A 166 -10.25 -16.89 1.75
C GLY A 166 -10.85 -18.16 1.11
N ARG A 167 -11.03 -18.15 -0.23
CA ARG A 167 -11.50 -19.33 -0.98
C ARG A 167 -10.42 -20.37 -1.20
N LEU A 168 -9.16 -19.93 -1.39
CA LEU A 168 -8.04 -20.81 -1.73
C LEU A 168 -7.50 -21.59 -0.52
N SER A 169 -7.44 -20.98 0.67
CA SER A 169 -6.81 -21.53 1.87
C SER A 169 -7.63 -21.36 3.15
N GLY A 170 -8.86 -20.86 3.05
CA GLY A 170 -9.64 -20.52 4.24
C GLY A 170 -9.04 -19.40 5.07
N PHE A 171 -8.17 -18.56 4.50
CA PHE A 171 -7.51 -17.46 5.20
C PHE A 171 -8.52 -16.53 5.85
N ARG A 172 -8.24 -16.17 7.10
CA ARG A 172 -8.97 -15.15 7.85
C ARG A 172 -7.97 -14.24 8.56
N CYS A 173 -8.13 -12.94 8.37
CA CYS A 173 -7.36 -11.96 9.13
C CYS A 173 -7.73 -12.04 10.61
N SER A 174 -6.74 -12.05 11.49
CA SER A 174 -6.97 -12.09 12.95
C SER A 174 -7.63 -10.81 13.43
N GLY A 175 -8.44 -10.92 14.52
CA GLY A 175 -9.09 -9.76 15.13
C GLY A 175 -8.10 -8.68 15.57
N ASP A 176 -6.92 -9.08 16.06
CA ASP A 176 -5.87 -8.15 16.46
C ASP A 176 -5.29 -7.39 15.25
N ASN A 177 -5.08 -8.08 14.13
CA ASN A 177 -4.63 -7.43 12.90
C ASN A 177 -5.68 -6.48 12.35
N LEU A 178 -6.96 -6.86 12.39
CA LEU A 178 -8.06 -5.96 11.99
C LEU A 178 -8.09 -4.69 12.85
N ARG A 179 -7.89 -4.82 14.16
CA ARG A 179 -7.78 -3.67 15.07
C ARG A 179 -6.57 -2.79 14.74
N LEU A 180 -5.40 -3.38 14.54
CA LEU A 180 -4.19 -2.65 14.14
C LEU A 180 -4.38 -1.93 12.80
N CYS A 181 -4.93 -2.61 11.79
CA CYS A 181 -5.27 -1.99 10.51
C CYS A 181 -6.21 -0.80 10.71
N ALA A 182 -7.27 -0.96 11.49
CA ALA A 182 -8.24 0.10 11.75
C ALA A 182 -7.59 1.30 12.46
N ILE A 183 -6.73 1.06 13.46
CA ILE A 183 -6.02 2.14 14.20
C ILE A 183 -5.12 2.92 13.24
N PHE A 184 -4.26 2.25 12.47
CA PHE A 184 -3.32 2.95 11.57
C PHE A 184 -4.01 3.61 10.38
N LEU A 185 -5.07 3.01 9.84
CA LEU A 185 -5.87 3.64 8.79
C LEU A 185 -6.64 4.86 9.32
N ALA A 186 -7.22 4.76 10.52
CA ALA A 186 -7.89 5.90 11.15
C ALA A 186 -6.90 7.03 11.47
N ALA A 187 -5.72 6.71 12.03
CA ALA A 187 -4.67 7.68 12.29
C ALA A 187 -4.21 8.36 10.98
N SER A 188 -3.95 7.57 9.93
CA SER A 188 -3.55 8.09 8.62
C SER A 188 -4.63 8.98 8.01
N SER A 189 -5.90 8.60 8.10
CA SER A 189 -7.02 9.40 7.59
C SER A 189 -7.22 10.68 8.39
N ALA A 190 -7.05 10.63 9.71
CA ALA A 190 -7.14 11.81 10.58
C ALA A 190 -6.02 12.82 10.27
N VAL A 191 -4.78 12.34 10.09
CA VAL A 191 -3.63 13.17 9.69
C VAL A 191 -3.86 13.79 8.32
N LEU A 192 -4.37 13.03 7.35
CA LEU A 192 -4.72 13.56 6.03
C LEU A 192 -5.76 14.68 6.13
N ALA A 193 -6.84 14.45 6.89
CA ALA A 193 -7.90 15.44 7.09
C ALA A 193 -7.37 16.70 7.79
N ALA A 194 -6.51 16.54 8.80
CA ALA A 194 -5.87 17.66 9.49
C ALA A 194 -4.99 18.48 8.54
N GLY A 195 -4.22 17.83 7.66
CA GLY A 195 -3.38 18.53 6.67
C GLY A 195 -4.16 19.34 5.63
N TRP A 196 -5.44 19.03 5.41
CA TRP A 196 -6.32 19.82 4.53
C TRP A 196 -7.07 20.94 5.27
N THR A 197 -7.32 20.78 6.57
CA THR A 197 -8.08 21.75 7.38
C THR A 197 -7.21 22.78 8.09
N LEU A 198 -5.95 22.46 8.32
CA LEU A 198 -4.96 23.29 9.02
C LEU A 198 -3.78 23.59 8.09
N PRO A 199 -3.92 24.59 7.19
CA PRO A 199 -2.90 24.89 6.20
C PRO A 199 -1.53 25.30 6.77
N GLU A 200 -1.46 25.68 8.06
CA GLU A 200 -0.21 25.99 8.75
C GLU A 200 0.66 24.76 9.05
N TRP A 201 0.11 23.56 8.90
CA TRP A 201 0.77 22.27 9.16
C TRP A 201 0.96 21.43 7.88
N GLY A 202 0.52 21.95 6.73
CA GLY A 202 0.50 21.26 5.44
C GLY A 202 1.58 21.67 4.45
#